data_f040aab56ff226f518973222cc7ec373
#
_entry.id   f040aab56ff226f518973222cc7ec373
#
_cell.length_a   1.000
_cell.length_b   1.000
_cell.length_c   1.000
_cell.angle_alpha   90.00
_cell.angle_beta   90.00
_cell.angle_gamma   90.00
#
_symmetry.space_group_name_H-M   'P 1'
#
loop_
_entity.id
_entity.type
_entity.pdbx_description
1 polymer ?
#
loop_
_entity_poly.entity_id
_entity_poly.type
_entity_poly.pdbx_seq_one_letter_code
_entity_poly.pdbx_strand_id
1 'polypeptide(L)'
;MNDNARLEPVPVDAHDGLLALFHAAPVVALGEAHWLDQQHRLIQELLFDERLAETVDAIVVEFGNALHQPLIDRYLAGDDVAPRQLRRVWSECVGGWFSRAFESPVYAEFFETVRSVRLARRSERPQVLLGDPPFDPLDGVGAVELALGQRDEHFARVVAREVLAHGHRALLVAGSGHLTRRSDVREGNVVQRLEREAPGCCTVVLPHYVFEDVVERRRSDIAKLERKLERWKPPAIAPIRDTWLGEVDATLYLSDTARLVEPDGTEIEIPTPLLDDAGRVLERVSLADVADAYLYLGPIDSLTLAEPPGRAVEEP
;
A
#
# COMPACT_ATOMS: atom_id res chain seq x y z
N MET A 1 -20.18 33.84 -10.81
CA MET A 1 -19.60 32.50 -10.61
C MET A 1 -18.84 32.58 -9.31
N ASN A 2 -19.34 31.97 -8.26
CA ASN A 2 -18.66 31.96 -6.97
C ASN A 2 -17.37 31.14 -7.14
N ASP A 3 -16.25 31.85 -7.06
CA ASP A 3 -14.95 31.23 -6.84
C ASP A 3 -15.00 30.66 -5.40
N ASN A 4 -15.44 29.42 -5.27
CA ASN A 4 -15.45 28.72 -3.99
C ASN A 4 -13.98 28.43 -3.70
N ALA A 5 -13.32 29.34 -2.98
CA ALA A 5 -11.94 29.18 -2.57
C ALA A 5 -11.83 27.84 -1.81
N ARG A 6 -11.16 26.86 -2.42
CA ARG A 6 -10.92 25.56 -1.79
C ARG A 6 -10.17 25.75 -0.48
N LEU A 7 -10.46 24.90 0.50
CA LEU A 7 -9.80 24.95 1.79
C LEU A 7 -8.30 24.59 1.66
N GLU A 8 -7.49 25.15 2.54
CA GLU A 8 -6.12 24.69 2.73
C GLU A 8 -6.15 23.35 3.47
N PRO A 9 -5.42 22.31 3.01
CA PRO A 9 -5.26 21.10 3.79
C PRO A 9 -4.49 21.42 5.08
N VAL A 10 -4.91 20.82 6.20
CA VAL A 10 -4.29 21.03 7.51
C VAL A 10 -3.44 19.81 7.84
N PRO A 11 -2.11 19.86 7.63
CA PRO A 11 -1.24 18.74 7.94
C PRO A 11 -1.06 18.59 9.45
N VAL A 12 -1.03 17.34 9.89
CA VAL A 12 -0.68 16.93 11.25
C VAL A 12 0.47 15.93 11.19
N ASP A 13 1.09 15.63 12.33
CA ASP A 13 2.05 14.54 12.43
C ASP A 13 1.47 13.24 11.85
N ALA A 14 2.27 12.47 11.11
CA ALA A 14 1.78 11.31 10.38
C ALA A 14 1.32 10.17 11.30
N HIS A 15 1.98 9.94 12.45
CA HIS A 15 1.55 8.93 13.41
C HIS A 15 0.20 9.29 14.02
N ASP A 16 0.09 10.53 14.51
CA ASP A 16 -1.15 11.03 15.10
C ASP A 16 -2.31 11.00 14.09
N GLY A 17 -2.03 11.43 12.87
CA GLY A 17 -3.02 11.46 11.81
C GLY A 17 -3.47 10.08 11.36
N LEU A 18 -2.55 9.12 11.16
CA LEU A 18 -2.90 7.74 10.80
C LEU A 18 -3.79 7.09 11.88
N LEU A 19 -3.43 7.24 13.15
CA LEU A 19 -4.25 6.73 14.26
C LEU A 19 -5.62 7.41 14.33
N ALA A 20 -5.69 8.71 14.06
CA ALA A 20 -6.95 9.44 14.06
C ALA A 20 -7.92 8.99 12.95
N LEU A 21 -7.43 8.49 11.81
CA LEU A 21 -8.28 7.99 10.72
C LEU A 21 -9.16 6.81 11.15
N PHE A 22 -8.75 6.03 12.14
CA PHE A 22 -9.55 4.93 12.70
C PHE A 22 -10.83 5.38 13.44
N HIS A 23 -10.99 6.68 13.69
CA HIS A 23 -12.27 7.23 14.17
C HIS A 23 -13.32 7.32 13.06
N ALA A 24 -12.89 7.40 11.79
CA ALA A 24 -13.77 7.54 10.63
C ALA A 24 -14.16 6.18 10.03
N ALA A 25 -13.24 5.21 10.02
CA ALA A 25 -13.46 3.90 9.42
C ALA A 25 -12.68 2.80 10.15
N PRO A 26 -13.17 1.55 10.18
CA PRO A 26 -12.45 0.43 10.79
C PRO A 26 -11.20 0.01 10.01
N VAL A 27 -11.10 0.31 8.72
CA VAL A 27 -9.94 -0.02 7.88
C VAL A 27 -9.28 1.27 7.40
N VAL A 28 -8.00 1.42 7.73
CA VAL A 28 -7.14 2.44 7.13
C VAL A 28 -6.29 1.75 6.06
N ALA A 29 -6.56 2.08 4.80
CA ALA A 29 -5.88 1.53 3.63
C ALA A 29 -4.72 2.44 3.26
N LEU A 30 -3.51 2.10 3.72
CA LEU A 30 -2.28 2.82 3.45
C LEU A 30 -1.65 2.30 2.17
N GLY A 31 -1.77 3.06 1.10
CA GLY A 31 -1.11 2.76 -0.17
C GLY A 31 0.40 2.72 0.01
N GLU A 32 1.03 1.65 -0.45
CA GLU A 32 2.47 1.49 -0.42
C GLU A 32 3.08 1.96 -1.75
N ALA A 33 4.15 2.76 -1.66
CA ALA A 33 5.14 2.84 -2.72
C ALA A 33 6.20 1.79 -2.39
N HIS A 34 6.30 0.74 -3.20
CA HIS A 34 7.21 -0.36 -2.92
C HIS A 34 8.63 0.12 -2.68
N TRP A 35 9.26 -0.38 -1.61
CA TRP A 35 10.64 -0.07 -1.17
C TRP A 35 10.87 1.35 -0.70
N LEU A 36 9.87 2.22 -0.62
CA LEU A 36 10.06 3.60 -0.16
C LEU A 36 10.49 3.61 1.31
N ASP A 37 11.78 3.85 1.52
CA ASP A 37 12.45 3.74 2.81
C ASP A 37 11.78 4.60 3.89
N GLN A 38 11.43 5.85 3.57
CA GLN A 38 10.77 6.75 4.51
C GLN A 38 9.38 6.24 4.94
N GLN A 39 8.64 5.58 4.02
CA GLN A 39 7.33 5.00 4.36
C GLN A 39 7.48 3.78 5.26
N HIS A 40 8.42 2.89 4.96
CA HIS A 40 8.67 1.72 5.78
C HIS A 40 9.19 2.07 7.17
N ARG A 41 10.05 3.10 7.30
CA ARG A 41 10.46 3.63 8.60
C ARG A 41 9.27 4.17 9.39
N LEU A 42 8.40 4.95 8.76
CA LEU A 42 7.17 5.44 9.40
C LEU A 42 6.32 4.27 9.93
N ILE A 43 6.14 3.20 9.15
CA ILE A 43 5.39 2.02 9.57
C ILE A 43 6.09 1.34 10.76
N GLN A 44 7.41 1.20 10.72
CA GLN A 44 8.18 0.61 11.82
C GLN A 44 8.09 1.47 13.10
N GLU A 45 8.21 2.78 12.99
CA GLU A 45 8.04 3.70 14.13
C GLU A 45 6.62 3.62 14.70
N LEU A 46 5.60 3.51 13.83
CA LEU A 46 4.21 3.32 14.26
C LEU A 46 4.00 1.99 15.02
N LEU A 47 4.72 0.92 14.65
CA LEU A 47 4.69 -0.36 15.38
C LEU A 47 5.22 -0.22 16.82
N PHE A 48 6.16 0.70 17.08
CA PHE A 48 6.63 1.00 18.43
C PHE A 48 5.69 1.92 19.23
N ASP A 49 4.72 2.56 18.60
CA ASP A 49 3.71 3.36 19.29
C ASP A 49 2.70 2.42 20.00
N GLU A 50 2.56 2.56 21.33
CA GLU A 50 1.61 1.75 22.10
C GLU A 50 0.17 1.97 21.66
N ARG A 51 -0.16 3.17 21.23
CA ARG A 51 -1.49 3.55 20.74
C ARG A 51 -1.92 2.73 19.52
N LEU A 52 -0.97 2.26 18.70
CA LEU A 52 -1.30 1.38 17.58
C LEU A 52 -1.94 0.08 18.07
N ALA A 53 -1.33 -0.61 19.04
CA ALA A 53 -1.83 -1.87 19.57
C ALA A 53 -3.17 -1.72 20.32
N GLU A 54 -3.45 -0.52 20.84
CA GLU A 54 -4.75 -0.17 21.48
C GLU A 54 -5.82 0.11 20.43
N THR A 55 -5.42 0.66 19.25
CA THR A 55 -6.34 1.12 18.20
C THR A 55 -6.59 0.06 17.15
N VAL A 56 -5.58 -0.75 16.81
CA VAL A 56 -5.57 -1.66 15.65
C VAL A 56 -5.47 -3.11 16.11
N ASP A 57 -6.39 -3.93 15.64
CA ASP A 57 -6.42 -5.37 15.94
C ASP A 57 -5.51 -6.16 15.00
N ALA A 58 -5.42 -5.75 13.73
CA ALA A 58 -4.66 -6.44 12.70
C ALA A 58 -3.93 -5.49 11.75
N ILE A 59 -2.79 -5.94 11.22
CA ILE A 59 -2.14 -5.34 10.06
C ILE A 59 -2.23 -6.37 8.93
N VAL A 60 -2.84 -6.00 7.81
CA VAL A 60 -2.98 -6.88 6.65
C VAL A 60 -2.02 -6.41 5.58
N VAL A 61 -1.12 -7.29 5.14
CA VAL A 61 -0.02 -6.92 4.25
C VAL A 61 -0.08 -7.66 2.91
N GLU A 62 0.30 -6.97 1.84
CA GLU A 62 0.41 -7.54 0.51
C GLU A 62 1.63 -8.44 0.36
N PHE A 63 2.73 -8.09 1.01
CA PHE A 63 4.03 -8.79 0.95
C PHE A 63 4.04 -10.07 1.80
N GLY A 64 3.03 -10.92 1.60
CA GLY A 64 2.94 -12.18 2.31
C GLY A 64 1.95 -13.17 1.68
N ASN A 65 2.48 -14.31 1.22
CA ASN A 65 1.67 -15.42 0.73
C ASN A 65 0.90 -16.08 1.88
N ALA A 66 -0.43 -16.07 1.81
CA ALA A 66 -1.32 -16.62 2.84
C ALA A 66 -1.09 -18.12 3.13
N LEU A 67 -0.47 -18.87 2.21
CA LEU A 67 -0.05 -20.25 2.46
C LEU A 67 0.89 -20.34 3.67
N HIS A 68 1.66 -19.30 3.92
CA HIS A 68 2.63 -19.25 5.01
C HIS A 68 2.11 -18.58 6.29
N GLN A 69 0.81 -18.32 6.42
CA GLN A 69 0.24 -17.73 7.64
C GLN A 69 0.63 -18.50 8.91
N PRO A 70 0.53 -19.85 8.96
CA PRO A 70 0.93 -20.58 10.17
C PRO A 70 2.43 -20.45 10.51
N LEU A 71 3.27 -20.22 9.50
CA LEU A 71 4.71 -20.05 9.69
C LEU A 71 5.01 -18.68 10.32
N ILE A 72 4.40 -17.61 9.80
CA ILE A 72 4.59 -16.28 10.34
C ILE A 72 4.00 -16.15 11.75
N ASP A 73 2.85 -16.77 12.02
CA ASP A 73 2.24 -16.76 13.35
C ASP A 73 3.19 -17.36 14.41
N ARG A 74 3.81 -18.50 14.12
CA ARG A 74 4.81 -19.11 14.99
C ARG A 74 6.02 -18.21 15.21
N TYR A 75 6.55 -17.62 14.12
CA TYR A 75 7.67 -16.69 14.21
C TYR A 75 7.35 -15.49 15.09
N LEU A 76 6.21 -14.87 14.90
CA LEU A 76 5.76 -13.71 15.68
C LEU A 76 5.43 -14.06 17.13
N ALA A 77 5.05 -15.33 17.42
CA ALA A 77 4.87 -15.84 18.78
C ALA A 77 6.19 -16.12 19.52
N GLY A 78 7.32 -16.09 18.82
CA GLY A 78 8.64 -16.25 19.43
C GLY A 78 9.37 -17.54 19.05
N ASP A 79 8.76 -18.41 18.25
CA ASP A 79 9.44 -19.64 17.79
C ASP A 79 10.72 -19.30 17.01
N ASP A 80 11.68 -20.20 17.09
CA ASP A 80 12.87 -20.16 16.23
C ASP A 80 12.51 -20.75 14.86
N VAL A 81 12.41 -19.85 13.86
CA VAL A 81 12.14 -20.19 12.48
C VAL A 81 13.37 -19.94 11.64
N ALA A 82 13.80 -20.95 10.88
CA ALA A 82 14.99 -20.81 10.04
C ALA A 82 14.83 -19.66 9.02
N PRO A 83 15.82 -18.76 8.84
CA PRO A 83 15.72 -17.61 7.96
C PRO A 83 15.28 -17.94 6.52
N ARG A 84 15.71 -19.09 5.98
CA ARG A 84 15.31 -19.56 4.64
C ARG A 84 13.81 -19.89 4.56
N GLN A 85 13.24 -20.42 5.64
CA GLN A 85 11.80 -20.71 5.69
C GLN A 85 11.01 -19.40 5.84
N LEU A 86 11.46 -18.52 6.73
CA LEU A 86 10.81 -17.24 6.96
C LEU A 86 10.75 -16.39 5.68
N ARG A 87 11.86 -16.34 4.91
CA ARG A 87 11.93 -15.60 3.65
C ARG A 87 10.84 -16.02 2.66
N ARG A 88 10.38 -17.28 2.66
CA ARG A 88 9.31 -17.76 1.78
C ARG A 88 8.01 -16.97 1.94
N VAL A 89 7.77 -16.42 3.12
CA VAL A 89 6.56 -15.63 3.40
C VAL A 89 6.41 -14.51 2.37
N TRP A 90 7.47 -13.76 2.09
CA TRP A 90 7.43 -12.61 1.19
C TRP A 90 8.03 -12.87 -0.20
N SER A 91 8.98 -13.80 -0.34
CA SER A 91 9.56 -14.09 -1.66
C SER A 91 8.66 -14.98 -2.53
N GLU A 92 7.75 -15.74 -1.93
CA GLU A 92 6.84 -16.64 -2.64
C GLU A 92 5.41 -16.08 -2.77
N CYS A 93 5.19 -14.79 -2.52
CA CYS A 93 3.94 -14.12 -2.87
C CYS A 93 3.92 -13.72 -4.34
N VAL A 94 2.75 -13.37 -4.87
CA VAL A 94 2.58 -13.07 -6.32
C VAL A 94 3.54 -11.99 -6.78
N GLY A 95 3.59 -10.84 -6.11
CA GLY A 95 4.50 -9.76 -6.47
C GLY A 95 5.99 -10.12 -6.29
N GLY A 96 6.31 -10.95 -5.29
CA GLY A 96 7.67 -11.47 -5.07
C GLY A 96 8.11 -12.39 -6.20
N TRP A 97 7.22 -13.24 -6.66
CA TRP A 97 7.50 -14.21 -7.71
C TRP A 97 7.81 -13.57 -9.07
N PHE A 98 6.95 -12.64 -9.52
CA PHE A 98 7.12 -12.05 -10.85
C PHE A 98 8.22 -10.98 -10.92
N SER A 99 8.38 -10.18 -9.90
CA SER A 99 9.25 -9.00 -9.95
C SER A 99 10.33 -8.95 -8.88
N ARG A 100 10.38 -9.97 -7.99
CA ARG A 100 11.19 -9.93 -6.77
C ARG A 100 10.93 -8.68 -5.91
N ALA A 101 9.78 -8.04 -6.10
CA ALA A 101 9.43 -6.78 -5.45
C ALA A 101 9.60 -6.85 -3.93
N PHE A 102 9.23 -7.98 -3.32
CA PHE A 102 9.26 -8.13 -1.87
C PHE A 102 10.56 -8.76 -1.32
N GLU A 103 11.62 -8.82 -2.12
CA GLU A 103 12.96 -9.20 -1.62
C GLU A 103 13.75 -8.03 -1.01
N SER A 104 13.20 -6.82 -1.01
CA SER A 104 13.79 -5.70 -0.29
C SER A 104 13.89 -5.99 1.22
N PRO A 105 14.98 -5.56 1.89
CA PRO A 105 15.16 -5.77 3.32
C PRO A 105 14.03 -5.20 4.18
N VAL A 106 13.35 -4.15 3.73
CA VAL A 106 12.27 -3.50 4.50
C VAL A 106 11.12 -4.44 4.89
N TYR A 107 10.88 -5.49 4.10
CA TYR A 107 9.82 -6.47 4.41
C TYR A 107 10.25 -7.46 5.49
N ALA A 108 11.49 -7.91 5.47
CA ALA A 108 12.05 -8.72 6.56
C ALA A 108 12.06 -7.91 7.87
N GLU A 109 12.54 -6.66 7.81
CA GLU A 109 12.58 -5.75 8.95
C GLU A 109 11.20 -5.46 9.53
N PHE A 110 10.16 -5.39 8.70
CA PHE A 110 8.78 -5.26 9.18
C PHE A 110 8.39 -6.43 10.11
N PHE A 111 8.59 -7.68 9.67
CA PHE A 111 8.26 -8.85 10.47
C PHE A 111 9.12 -8.97 11.72
N GLU A 112 10.40 -8.63 11.64
CA GLU A 112 11.32 -8.58 12.78
C GLU A 112 10.88 -7.54 13.81
N THR A 113 10.46 -6.37 13.36
CA THR A 113 9.94 -5.29 14.22
C THR A 113 8.67 -5.73 14.92
N VAL A 114 7.70 -6.29 14.20
CA VAL A 114 6.46 -6.82 14.81
C VAL A 114 6.76 -7.86 15.86
N ARG A 115 7.64 -8.83 15.55
CA ARG A 115 8.07 -9.85 16.52
C ARG A 115 8.66 -9.22 17.78
N SER A 116 9.60 -8.29 17.61
CA SER A 116 10.28 -7.63 18.72
C SER A 116 9.31 -6.87 19.63
N VAL A 117 8.39 -6.13 19.03
CA VAL A 117 7.35 -5.36 19.75
C VAL A 117 6.40 -6.30 20.50
N ARG A 118 5.91 -7.35 19.85
CA ARG A 118 4.98 -8.32 20.48
C ARG A 118 5.62 -9.04 21.67
N LEU A 119 6.86 -9.50 21.52
CA LEU A 119 7.59 -10.16 22.61
C LEU A 119 7.88 -9.22 23.77
N ALA A 120 8.31 -7.97 23.48
CA ALA A 120 8.57 -6.97 24.51
C ALA A 120 7.30 -6.62 25.31
N ARG A 121 6.17 -6.47 24.62
CA ARG A 121 4.88 -6.12 25.23
C ARG A 121 4.11 -7.32 25.78
N ARG A 122 4.54 -8.54 25.47
CA ARG A 122 3.78 -9.78 25.79
C ARG A 122 2.34 -9.71 25.26
N SER A 123 2.19 -9.19 24.04
CA SER A 123 0.89 -8.99 23.38
C SER A 123 0.87 -9.69 22.03
N GLU A 124 -0.26 -10.28 21.68
CA GLU A 124 -0.48 -10.81 20.33
C GLU A 124 -1.00 -9.77 19.34
N ARG A 125 -1.21 -8.53 19.80
CA ARG A 125 -1.72 -7.44 18.97
C ARG A 125 -0.62 -6.44 18.57
N PRO A 126 -0.75 -5.87 17.35
CA PRO A 126 -1.68 -6.27 16.30
C PRO A 126 -1.32 -7.64 15.71
N GLN A 127 -2.33 -8.39 15.24
CA GLN A 127 -2.10 -9.57 14.40
C GLN A 127 -1.54 -9.13 13.05
N VAL A 128 -0.72 -9.99 12.43
CA VAL A 128 -0.32 -9.78 11.02
C VAL A 128 -1.00 -10.83 10.17
N LEU A 129 -1.77 -10.37 9.19
CA LEU A 129 -2.49 -11.21 8.26
C LEU A 129 -1.86 -11.07 6.87
N LEU A 130 -1.54 -12.19 6.25
CA LEU A 130 -0.97 -12.24 4.91
C LEU A 130 -2.09 -12.15 3.87
N GLY A 131 -2.10 -11.08 3.09
CA GLY A 131 -3.20 -10.75 2.19
C GLY A 131 -3.07 -11.36 0.79
N ASP A 132 -1.86 -11.71 0.37
CA ASP A 132 -1.66 -12.28 -0.97
C ASP A 132 -2.20 -13.72 -1.02
N PRO A 133 -2.81 -14.16 -2.15
CA PRO A 133 -3.44 -15.48 -2.25
C PRO A 133 -2.50 -16.63 -1.91
N PRO A 134 -3.01 -17.72 -1.31
CA PRO A 134 -2.21 -18.90 -1.08
C PRO A 134 -1.94 -19.64 -2.39
N PHE A 135 -0.68 -19.85 -2.72
CA PHE A 135 -0.23 -20.73 -3.79
C PHE A 135 1.13 -21.33 -3.45
N ASP A 136 1.44 -22.51 -3.98
CA ASP A 136 2.79 -23.08 -3.94
C ASP A 136 3.45 -22.83 -5.31
N PRO A 137 4.59 -22.12 -5.38
CA PRO A 137 5.34 -21.95 -6.61
C PRO A 137 5.72 -23.27 -7.29
N LEU A 138 5.81 -24.36 -6.55
CA LEU A 138 6.10 -25.69 -7.09
C LEU A 138 4.95 -26.28 -7.92
N ASP A 139 3.72 -25.74 -7.76
CA ASP A 139 2.58 -26.15 -8.59
C ASP A 139 2.63 -25.57 -10.03
N GLY A 140 3.66 -24.77 -10.31
CA GLY A 140 3.96 -24.25 -11.63
C GLY A 140 3.30 -22.90 -11.96
N VAL A 141 3.58 -22.38 -13.15
CA VAL A 141 3.16 -21.03 -13.60
C VAL A 141 1.65 -20.84 -13.52
N GLY A 142 0.85 -21.87 -13.87
CA GLY A 142 -0.60 -21.77 -13.82
C GLY A 142 -1.18 -21.50 -12.43
N ALA A 143 -0.52 -21.95 -11.37
CA ALA A 143 -0.93 -21.63 -10.00
C ALA A 143 -0.68 -20.15 -9.68
N VAL A 144 0.43 -19.61 -10.16
CA VAL A 144 0.79 -18.20 -9.97
C VAL A 144 -0.15 -17.29 -10.76
N GLU A 145 -0.48 -17.63 -12.02
CA GLU A 145 -1.44 -16.88 -12.85
C GLU A 145 -2.83 -16.88 -12.23
N LEU A 146 -3.27 -18.01 -11.68
CA LEU A 146 -4.54 -18.09 -10.97
C LEU A 146 -4.53 -17.19 -9.72
N ALA A 147 -3.47 -17.25 -8.93
CA ALA A 147 -3.31 -16.41 -7.75
C ALA A 147 -3.29 -14.92 -8.12
N LEU A 148 -2.59 -14.53 -9.18
CA LEU A 148 -2.60 -13.17 -9.70
C LEU A 148 -4.01 -12.69 -10.03
N GLY A 149 -4.80 -13.50 -10.75
CA GLY A 149 -6.17 -13.17 -11.11
C GLY A 149 -7.13 -13.05 -9.92
N GLN A 150 -6.79 -13.65 -8.77
CA GLN A 150 -7.62 -13.65 -7.56
C GLN A 150 -7.11 -12.70 -6.47
N ARG A 151 -6.06 -11.95 -6.73
CA ARG A 151 -5.31 -11.20 -5.73
C ARG A 151 -6.18 -10.25 -4.92
N ASP A 152 -6.82 -9.29 -5.56
CA ASP A 152 -7.66 -8.30 -4.89
C ASP A 152 -8.88 -8.91 -4.20
N GLU A 153 -9.46 -9.95 -4.80
CA GLU A 153 -10.57 -10.68 -4.20
C GLU A 153 -10.16 -11.41 -2.93
N HIS A 154 -9.01 -12.10 -2.96
CA HIS A 154 -8.51 -12.80 -1.78
C HIS A 154 -8.18 -11.83 -0.65
N PHE A 155 -7.49 -10.75 -0.97
CA PHE A 155 -7.11 -9.70 -0.03
C PHE A 155 -8.34 -9.08 0.66
N ALA A 156 -9.32 -8.68 -0.13
CA ALA A 156 -10.59 -8.17 0.40
C ALA A 156 -11.31 -9.20 1.27
N ARG A 157 -11.30 -10.48 0.88
CA ARG A 157 -11.88 -11.57 1.66
C ARG A 157 -11.20 -11.77 3.01
N VAL A 158 -9.86 -11.67 3.08
CA VAL A 158 -9.12 -11.73 4.35
C VAL A 158 -9.58 -10.60 5.27
N VAL A 159 -9.63 -9.36 4.79
CA VAL A 159 -10.10 -8.21 5.58
C VAL A 159 -11.55 -8.38 6.02
N ALA A 160 -12.44 -8.79 5.11
CA ALA A 160 -13.85 -8.96 5.45
C ALA A 160 -14.07 -10.02 6.53
N ARG A 161 -13.38 -11.17 6.44
CA ARG A 161 -13.59 -12.31 7.34
C ARG A 161 -12.85 -12.18 8.66
N GLU A 162 -11.59 -11.76 8.62
CA GLU A 162 -10.74 -11.79 9.81
C GLU A 162 -10.79 -10.46 10.59
N VAL A 163 -11.26 -9.37 9.95
CA VAL A 163 -11.32 -8.06 10.57
C VAL A 163 -12.77 -7.59 10.73
N LEU A 164 -13.46 -7.29 9.62
CA LEU A 164 -14.77 -6.63 9.67
C LEU A 164 -15.84 -7.52 10.31
N ALA A 165 -15.86 -8.82 10.02
CA ALA A 165 -16.81 -9.76 10.62
C ALA A 165 -16.70 -9.86 12.15
N HIS A 166 -15.57 -9.47 12.74
CA HIS A 166 -15.31 -9.47 14.17
C HIS A 166 -15.46 -8.07 14.81
N GLY A 167 -15.79 -7.05 14.03
CA GLY A 167 -15.82 -5.67 14.49
C GLY A 167 -14.44 -5.10 14.84
N HIS A 168 -13.40 -5.68 14.26
CA HIS A 168 -12.00 -5.30 14.46
C HIS A 168 -11.62 -4.13 13.56
N ARG A 169 -10.45 -3.51 13.87
CA ARG A 169 -9.80 -2.46 13.07
C ARG A 169 -8.51 -2.96 12.48
N ALA A 170 -8.25 -2.59 11.23
CA ALA A 170 -7.01 -2.98 10.56
C ALA A 170 -6.32 -1.84 9.82
N LEU A 171 -4.99 -1.83 9.91
CA LEU A 171 -4.12 -1.14 8.96
C LEU A 171 -3.85 -2.09 7.78
N LEU A 172 -4.25 -1.67 6.59
CA LEU A 172 -4.01 -2.42 5.36
C LEU A 172 -2.84 -1.77 4.63
N VAL A 173 -1.78 -2.53 4.35
CA VAL A 173 -0.57 -2.06 3.66
C VAL A 173 -0.39 -2.86 2.37
N ALA A 174 -0.60 -2.21 1.25
CA ALA A 174 -0.45 -2.80 -0.07
C ALA A 174 -0.11 -1.74 -1.11
N GLY A 175 0.40 -2.14 -2.26
CA GLY A 175 0.66 -1.23 -3.37
C GLY A 175 -0.54 -0.33 -3.66
N SER A 176 -0.27 0.96 -3.87
CA SER A 176 -1.32 1.99 -4.00
C SER A 176 -2.41 1.64 -5.01
N GLY A 177 -2.08 0.94 -6.10
CA GLY A 177 -3.05 0.50 -7.10
C GLY A 177 -4.15 -0.43 -6.55
N HIS A 178 -3.85 -1.24 -5.52
CA HIS A 178 -4.81 -2.14 -4.87
C HIS A 178 -5.74 -1.42 -3.90
N LEU A 179 -5.38 -0.20 -3.47
CA LEU A 179 -6.04 0.48 -2.35
C LEU A 179 -6.75 1.79 -2.71
N THR A 180 -6.69 2.23 -3.96
CA THR A 180 -7.39 3.45 -4.39
C THR A 180 -8.91 3.25 -4.45
N ARG A 181 -9.67 4.34 -4.32
CA ARG A 181 -11.14 4.33 -4.47
C ARG A 181 -11.59 4.13 -5.92
N ARG A 182 -10.69 4.26 -6.89
CA ARG A 182 -10.89 4.01 -8.32
C ARG A 182 -9.81 3.06 -8.81
N SER A 183 -10.15 2.21 -9.76
CA SER A 183 -9.27 1.17 -10.27
C SER A 183 -9.43 1.05 -11.79
N ASP A 184 -8.42 0.53 -12.45
CA ASP A 184 -8.43 0.04 -13.82
C ASP A 184 -9.07 -1.37 -13.93
N VAL A 185 -9.25 -2.05 -12.80
CA VAL A 185 -9.84 -3.39 -12.74
C VAL A 185 -11.36 -3.31 -12.69
N ARG A 186 -12.03 -3.90 -13.68
CA ARG A 186 -13.48 -3.86 -13.81
C ARG A 186 -14.22 -4.48 -12.61
N GLU A 187 -13.67 -5.54 -12.04
CA GLU A 187 -14.18 -6.21 -10.85
C GLU A 187 -13.92 -5.42 -9.57
N GLY A 188 -13.11 -4.36 -9.67
CA GLY A 188 -12.67 -3.51 -8.59
C GLY A 188 -11.51 -4.09 -7.78
N ASN A 189 -10.70 -3.18 -7.24
CA ASN A 189 -9.61 -3.50 -6.34
C ASN A 189 -10.10 -3.82 -4.91
N VAL A 190 -9.17 -4.00 -3.98
CA VAL A 190 -9.46 -4.36 -2.57
C VAL A 190 -10.45 -3.40 -1.92
N VAL A 191 -10.19 -2.08 -1.99
CA VAL A 191 -11.04 -1.06 -1.36
C VAL A 191 -12.44 -1.05 -1.97
N GLN A 192 -12.56 -1.10 -3.30
CA GLN A 192 -13.85 -1.11 -3.96
C GLN A 192 -14.69 -2.36 -3.62
N ARG A 193 -14.03 -3.51 -3.43
CA ARG A 193 -14.69 -4.75 -3.00
C ARG A 193 -15.21 -4.62 -1.57
N LEU A 194 -14.38 -4.13 -0.65
CA LEU A 194 -14.76 -3.90 0.74
C LEU A 194 -15.90 -2.88 0.87
N GLU A 195 -15.82 -1.76 0.17
CA GLU A 195 -16.84 -0.70 0.17
C GLU A 195 -18.18 -1.16 -0.42
N ARG A 196 -18.20 -2.12 -1.36
CA ARG A 196 -19.43 -2.73 -1.85
C ARG A 196 -20.11 -3.61 -0.81
N GLU A 197 -19.34 -4.32 0.02
CA GLU A 197 -19.88 -5.19 1.07
C GLU A 197 -20.22 -4.41 2.35
N ALA A 198 -19.41 -3.44 2.71
CA ALA A 198 -19.53 -2.62 3.91
C ALA A 198 -19.23 -1.15 3.61
N PRO A 199 -20.22 -0.38 3.10
CA PRO A 199 -20.01 1.02 2.74
C PRO A 199 -19.48 1.88 3.89
N GLY A 200 -18.43 2.67 3.63
CA GLY A 200 -17.77 3.53 4.62
C GLY A 200 -16.78 2.78 5.53
N CYS A 201 -16.41 1.55 5.19
CA CYS A 201 -15.47 0.78 6.01
C CYS A 201 -14.01 1.17 5.80
N CYS A 202 -13.66 1.87 4.73
CA CYS A 202 -12.28 2.20 4.40
C CYS A 202 -12.01 3.71 4.43
N THR A 203 -10.86 4.10 4.97
CA THR A 203 -10.21 5.39 4.72
C THR A 203 -8.92 5.15 3.95
N VAL A 204 -8.79 5.77 2.79
CA VAL A 204 -7.66 5.56 1.87
C VAL A 204 -6.62 6.65 2.05
N VAL A 205 -5.36 6.25 2.24
CA VAL A 205 -4.20 7.14 2.37
C VAL A 205 -3.26 6.92 1.19
N LEU A 206 -2.96 7.97 0.44
CA LEU A 206 -2.02 7.93 -0.68
C LEU A 206 -0.71 8.61 -0.29
N PRO A 207 0.46 7.96 -0.44
CA PRO A 207 1.75 8.57 -0.18
C PRO A 207 2.17 9.55 -1.28
N HIS A 208 2.92 10.59 -0.89
CA HIS A 208 3.60 11.48 -1.83
C HIS A 208 4.81 10.76 -2.44
N TYR A 209 4.56 9.98 -3.47
CA TYR A 209 5.58 9.31 -4.26
C TYR A 209 5.16 9.31 -5.72
N VAL A 210 6.08 9.63 -6.62
CA VAL A 210 5.85 9.69 -8.06
C VAL A 210 6.89 8.81 -8.75
N PHE A 211 6.45 7.97 -9.66
CA PHE A 211 7.35 7.12 -10.44
C PHE A 211 8.30 7.95 -11.30
N GLU A 212 9.51 7.46 -11.50
CA GLU A 212 10.59 8.19 -12.16
C GLU A 212 10.20 8.67 -13.57
N ASP A 213 9.56 7.83 -14.36
CA ASP A 213 9.07 8.15 -15.69
C ASP A 213 8.02 9.27 -15.69
N VAL A 214 7.17 9.33 -14.66
CA VAL A 214 6.20 10.41 -14.45
C VAL A 214 6.93 11.69 -14.00
N VAL A 215 7.95 11.58 -13.13
CA VAL A 215 8.77 12.72 -12.71
C VAL A 215 9.39 13.40 -13.93
N GLU A 216 9.94 12.63 -14.86
CA GLU A 216 10.52 13.19 -16.10
C GLU A 216 9.48 13.92 -16.96
N ARG A 217 8.32 13.30 -17.18
CA ARG A 217 7.25 13.84 -18.02
C ARG A 217 6.51 15.03 -17.39
N ARG A 218 6.33 15.03 -16.06
CA ARG A 218 5.45 15.96 -15.32
C ARG A 218 6.20 16.85 -14.32
N ARG A 219 7.52 17.01 -14.48
CA ARG A 219 8.40 17.78 -13.58
C ARG A 219 7.85 19.16 -13.19
N SER A 220 7.26 19.88 -14.13
CA SER A 220 6.69 21.22 -13.87
C SER A 220 5.48 21.17 -12.91
N ASP A 221 4.63 20.17 -13.03
CA ASP A 221 3.42 20.04 -12.20
C ASP A 221 3.81 19.58 -10.80
N ILE A 222 4.75 18.64 -10.70
CA ILE A 222 5.33 18.19 -9.43
C ILE A 222 5.97 19.36 -8.70
N ALA A 223 6.81 20.17 -9.38
CA ALA A 223 7.44 21.34 -8.76
C ALA A 223 6.44 22.40 -8.29
N LYS A 224 5.28 22.55 -8.97
CA LYS A 224 4.20 23.44 -8.51
C LYS A 224 3.54 22.90 -7.24
N LEU A 225 3.32 21.59 -7.19
CA LEU A 225 2.74 20.90 -6.03
C LEU A 225 3.66 21.00 -4.82
N GLU A 226 4.93 20.66 -4.98
CA GLU A 226 5.92 20.71 -3.89
C GLU A 226 6.12 22.10 -3.30
N ARG A 227 6.08 23.16 -4.12
CA ARG A 227 6.09 24.53 -3.60
C ARG A 227 4.91 24.84 -2.67
N LYS A 228 3.76 24.21 -2.86
CA LYS A 228 2.63 24.36 -1.95
C LYS A 228 2.82 23.54 -0.67
N LEU A 229 3.55 22.42 -0.77
CA LEU A 229 3.84 21.51 0.35
C LEU A 229 5.09 21.93 1.15
N GLU A 230 5.87 22.90 0.71
CA GLU A 230 7.16 23.29 1.34
C GLU A 230 7.08 23.64 2.83
N ARG A 231 5.88 24.02 3.30
CA ARG A 231 5.63 24.36 4.71
C ARG A 231 5.26 23.13 5.57
N TRP A 232 5.02 22.00 4.94
CA TRP A 232 4.72 20.78 5.67
C TRP A 232 6.01 20.20 6.26
N LYS A 233 5.92 19.74 7.50
CA LYS A 233 7.04 19.08 8.19
C LYS A 233 6.86 17.57 8.04
N PRO A 234 7.66 16.89 7.21
CA PRO A 234 7.54 15.44 7.05
C PRO A 234 8.05 14.68 8.29
N PRO A 235 7.46 13.52 8.61
CA PRO A 235 6.30 12.95 7.98
C PRO A 235 5.00 13.62 8.42
N ALA A 236 4.14 13.97 7.47
CA ALA A 236 2.87 14.64 7.75
C ALA A 236 1.72 14.04 6.94
N ILE A 237 0.52 14.08 7.48
CA ILE A 237 -0.70 13.62 6.80
C ILE A 237 -1.80 14.68 6.90
N ALA A 238 -2.61 14.79 5.85
CA ALA A 238 -3.79 15.66 5.87
C ALA A 238 -4.96 15.03 5.13
N PRO A 239 -6.21 15.23 5.59
CA PRO A 239 -7.40 15.01 4.78
C PRO A 239 -7.38 15.91 3.54
N ILE A 240 -7.83 15.39 2.41
CA ILE A 240 -7.75 16.13 1.13
C ILE A 240 -9.10 16.51 0.55
N ARG A 241 -10.19 15.93 1.02
CA ARG A 241 -11.54 16.26 0.53
C ARG A 241 -11.82 17.76 0.74
N ASP A 242 -12.41 18.39 -0.25
CA ASP A 242 -12.76 19.82 -0.28
C ASP A 242 -11.58 20.79 -0.17
N THR A 243 -10.34 20.29 -0.28
CA THR A 243 -9.12 21.10 -0.30
C THR A 243 -8.58 21.28 -1.72
N TRP A 244 -7.65 22.25 -1.90
CA TRP A 244 -6.95 22.39 -3.18
C TRP A 244 -6.12 21.15 -3.52
N LEU A 245 -5.64 20.41 -2.52
CA LEU A 245 -4.84 19.19 -2.73
C LEU A 245 -5.72 18.06 -3.29
N GLY A 246 -6.98 17.98 -2.88
CA GLY A 246 -7.92 17.03 -3.43
C GLY A 246 -8.21 17.23 -4.93
N GLU A 247 -8.01 18.44 -5.47
CA GLU A 247 -8.20 18.76 -6.89
C GLU A 247 -6.97 18.46 -7.77
N VAL A 248 -5.85 18.07 -7.15
CA VAL A 248 -4.64 17.69 -7.89
C VAL A 248 -4.93 16.48 -8.76
N ASP A 249 -4.38 16.46 -9.96
CA ASP A 249 -4.50 15.37 -10.92
C ASP A 249 -3.89 14.08 -10.35
N ALA A 250 -4.72 13.06 -10.15
CA ALA A 250 -4.30 11.79 -9.57
C ALA A 250 -3.35 11.00 -10.48
N THR A 251 -3.32 11.27 -11.78
CA THR A 251 -2.40 10.62 -12.72
C THR A 251 -0.92 10.95 -12.46
N LEU A 252 -0.63 11.90 -11.56
CA LEU A 252 0.72 12.11 -11.05
C LEU A 252 1.20 10.93 -10.17
N TYR A 253 0.29 10.19 -9.55
CA TYR A 253 0.59 9.17 -8.53
C TYR A 253 0.21 7.76 -8.96
N LEU A 254 -0.61 7.65 -9.98
CA LEU A 254 -1.11 6.39 -10.50
C LEU A 254 -0.58 6.22 -11.91
N SER A 255 0.03 5.10 -12.20
CA SER A 255 0.44 4.80 -13.57
C SER A 255 -0.81 4.65 -14.43
N ASP A 256 -0.86 5.35 -15.55
CA ASP A 256 -1.85 5.18 -16.60
C ASP A 256 -1.46 4.10 -17.62
N THR A 257 -0.29 3.48 -17.41
CA THR A 257 0.23 2.42 -18.23
C THR A 257 0.88 1.33 -17.37
N ALA A 258 0.69 0.07 -17.74
CA ALA A 258 1.48 -1.05 -17.25
C ALA A 258 2.54 -1.43 -18.29
N ARG A 259 3.73 -1.78 -17.84
CA ARG A 259 4.77 -2.34 -18.72
C ARG A 259 4.76 -3.86 -18.65
N LEU A 260 4.55 -4.50 -19.77
CA LEU A 260 4.72 -5.93 -19.94
C LEU A 260 6.05 -6.16 -20.65
N VAL A 261 6.88 -7.04 -20.08
CA VAL A 261 8.12 -7.48 -20.74
C VAL A 261 7.87 -8.86 -21.34
N GLU A 262 7.88 -8.95 -22.66
CA GLU A 262 7.78 -10.22 -23.39
C GLU A 262 9.02 -11.09 -23.16
N PRO A 263 8.93 -12.41 -23.37
CA PRO A 263 10.07 -13.33 -23.18
C PRO A 263 11.31 -13.02 -24.03
N ASP A 264 11.14 -12.25 -25.10
CA ASP A 264 12.25 -11.80 -25.98
C ASP A 264 12.85 -10.46 -25.54
N GLY A 265 12.39 -9.90 -24.39
CA GLY A 265 12.83 -8.63 -23.86
C GLY A 265 12.10 -7.41 -24.45
N THR A 266 11.11 -7.60 -25.32
CA THR A 266 10.30 -6.50 -25.86
C THR A 266 9.43 -5.93 -24.75
N GLU A 267 9.49 -4.61 -24.53
CA GLU A 267 8.60 -3.91 -23.62
C GLU A 267 7.34 -3.43 -24.35
N ILE A 268 6.17 -3.78 -23.80
CA ILE A 268 4.86 -3.34 -24.30
C ILE A 268 4.22 -2.49 -23.21
N GLU A 269 3.84 -1.25 -23.56
CA GLU A 269 3.03 -0.42 -22.69
C GLU A 269 1.54 -0.71 -22.92
N ILE A 270 0.85 -1.11 -21.85
CA ILE A 270 -0.59 -1.36 -21.86
C ILE A 270 -1.28 -0.24 -21.11
N PRO A 271 -2.21 0.52 -21.75
CA PRO A 271 -2.98 1.53 -21.05
C PRO A 271 -3.79 0.91 -19.90
N THR A 272 -3.70 1.52 -18.71
CA THR A 272 -4.46 1.15 -17.51
C THR A 272 -5.30 2.33 -17.03
N PRO A 273 -6.31 2.78 -17.82
CA PRO A 273 -7.10 3.93 -17.47
C PRO A 273 -7.98 3.65 -16.26
N LEU A 274 -8.11 4.60 -15.36
CA LEU A 274 -9.04 4.49 -14.25
C LEU A 274 -10.49 4.46 -14.73
N LEU A 275 -11.31 3.64 -14.08
CA LEU A 275 -12.71 3.42 -14.44
C LEU A 275 -13.65 4.01 -13.38
N ASP A 276 -14.83 4.45 -13.82
CA ASP A 276 -15.95 4.75 -12.93
C ASP A 276 -16.68 3.46 -12.48
N ASP A 277 -17.66 3.59 -11.59
CA ASP A 277 -18.43 2.46 -11.06
C ASP A 277 -19.24 1.70 -12.14
N ALA A 278 -19.42 2.30 -13.33
CA ALA A 278 -20.04 1.69 -14.49
C ALA A 278 -19.01 1.07 -15.47
N GLY A 279 -17.71 1.10 -15.14
CA GLY A 279 -16.63 0.58 -15.97
C GLY A 279 -16.30 1.48 -17.17
N ARG A 280 -16.60 2.77 -17.12
CA ARG A 280 -16.25 3.73 -18.18
C ARG A 280 -14.95 4.45 -17.82
N VAL A 281 -14.11 4.70 -18.81
CA VAL A 281 -12.86 5.45 -18.64
C VAL A 281 -13.14 6.86 -18.12
N LEU A 282 -12.44 7.23 -17.06
CA LEU A 282 -12.48 8.57 -16.50
C LEU A 282 -11.52 9.47 -17.28
N GLU A 283 -12.03 10.55 -17.88
CA GLU A 283 -11.20 11.52 -18.62
C GLU A 283 -10.35 12.38 -17.69
N ARG A 284 -10.75 12.54 -16.45
CA ARG A 284 -10.07 13.31 -15.42
C ARG A 284 -10.35 12.73 -14.04
N VAL A 285 -9.29 12.52 -13.28
CA VAL A 285 -9.35 11.97 -11.94
C VAL A 285 -8.56 12.87 -11.00
N SER A 286 -9.21 13.33 -9.94
CA SER A 286 -8.57 14.11 -8.89
C SER A 286 -8.09 13.21 -7.75
N LEU A 287 -7.17 13.71 -6.91
CA LEU A 287 -6.74 12.96 -5.72
C LEU A 287 -7.91 12.62 -4.79
N ALA A 288 -8.92 13.51 -4.66
CA ALA A 288 -10.09 13.25 -3.83
C ALA A 288 -11.00 12.14 -4.41
N ASP A 289 -10.88 11.81 -5.71
CA ASP A 289 -11.60 10.67 -6.31
C ASP A 289 -10.96 9.32 -5.94
N VAL A 290 -9.66 9.32 -5.58
CA VAL A 290 -8.89 8.08 -5.36
C VAL A 290 -8.44 7.87 -3.92
N ALA A 291 -8.39 8.94 -3.10
CA ALA A 291 -7.96 8.87 -1.70
C ALA A 291 -8.75 9.84 -0.79
N ASP A 292 -8.69 9.61 0.52
CA ASP A 292 -9.29 10.47 1.54
C ASP A 292 -8.25 11.36 2.24
N ALA A 293 -7.02 10.86 2.34
CA ALA A 293 -5.90 11.54 2.99
C ALA A 293 -4.61 11.37 2.18
N TYR A 294 -3.70 12.30 2.40
CA TYR A 294 -2.43 12.38 1.69
C TYR A 294 -1.29 12.36 2.70
N LEU A 295 -0.37 11.42 2.52
CA LEU A 295 0.80 11.23 3.36
C LEU A 295 2.03 11.85 2.69
N TYR A 296 2.57 12.92 3.28
CA TYR A 296 3.77 13.61 2.81
C TYR A 296 4.99 13.15 3.59
N LEU A 297 5.90 12.47 2.93
CA LEU A 297 7.11 11.89 3.50
C LEU A 297 8.37 12.75 3.27
N GLY A 298 8.22 13.79 2.48
CA GLY A 298 9.29 14.72 2.08
C GLY A 298 9.22 15.06 0.59
N PRO A 299 10.05 15.99 0.11
CA PRO A 299 10.18 16.25 -1.32
C PRO A 299 10.63 15.00 -2.09
N ILE A 300 10.12 14.80 -3.31
CA ILE A 300 10.40 13.61 -4.13
C ILE A 300 11.90 13.37 -4.29
N ASP A 301 12.67 14.42 -4.54
CA ASP A 301 14.13 14.33 -4.69
C ASP A 301 14.88 13.89 -3.39
N SER A 302 14.20 13.90 -2.24
CA SER A 302 14.76 13.43 -0.95
C SER A 302 14.35 12.01 -0.57
N LEU A 303 13.43 11.42 -1.35
CA LEU A 303 12.95 10.07 -1.10
C LEU A 303 13.95 9.04 -1.61
N THR A 304 14.08 7.94 -0.88
CA THR A 304 15.03 6.86 -1.20
C THR A 304 14.31 5.53 -1.27
N LEU A 305 14.78 4.66 -2.16
CA LEU A 305 14.26 3.32 -2.32
C LEU A 305 15.25 2.31 -1.73
N ALA A 306 14.77 1.46 -0.84
CA ALA A 306 15.51 0.30 -0.33
C ALA A 306 15.38 -0.87 -1.32
N GLU A 307 16.08 -0.79 -2.45
CA GLU A 307 15.98 -1.78 -3.52
C GLU A 307 16.36 -3.20 -3.08
N PRO A 308 15.74 -4.24 -3.69
CA PRO A 308 16.13 -5.63 -3.46
C PRO A 308 17.61 -5.86 -3.81
N PRO A 309 18.35 -6.66 -3.01
CA PRO A 309 19.73 -7.02 -3.35
C PRO A 309 19.78 -7.81 -4.67
N GLY A 310 20.64 -7.41 -5.61
CA GLY A 310 20.91 -8.12 -6.86
C GLY A 310 20.19 -7.59 -8.10
N ARG A 311 19.59 -6.40 -8.07
CA ARG A 311 19.29 -5.62 -9.29
C ARG A 311 20.54 -4.90 -9.86
N ALA A 312 21.73 -5.19 -9.32
CA ALA A 312 22.97 -4.81 -9.99
C ALA A 312 22.92 -5.43 -11.39
N VAL A 313 22.84 -4.56 -12.39
CA VAL A 313 22.93 -4.85 -13.82
C VAL A 313 23.98 -5.93 -14.00
N GLU A 314 23.58 -7.13 -14.48
CA GLU A 314 24.52 -7.98 -15.18
C GLU A 314 24.95 -7.13 -16.38
N GLU A 315 26.09 -6.46 -16.25
CA GLU A 315 26.74 -5.85 -17.40
C GLU A 315 27.00 -6.95 -18.44
N PRO A 316 26.73 -6.66 -19.71
CA PRO A 316 26.77 -7.62 -20.81
C PRO A 316 28.15 -8.20 -21.07
#